data_84ad8336057512f882270b1176c5b34e
#
_entry.id   84ad8336057512f882270b1176c5b34e
#
_cell.length_a   1.000
_cell.length_b   1.000
_cell.length_c   1.000
_cell.angle_alpha   90.00
_cell.angle_beta   90.00
_cell.angle_gamma   90.00
#
_symmetry.space_group_name_H-M   'P 1'
#
loop_
_entity.id
_entity.type
_entity.pdbx_description
1 polymer ?
#
loop_
_entity_poly.entity_id
_entity_poly.type
_entity_poly.pdbx_seq_one_letter_code
_entity_poly.pdbx_strand_id
1 'polypeptide(L)'
;MLGDSCWVKNFGVSARTMLNKGDHPYMNEPAYKNALAFNPNIVVIKLGTNDSKSFNWKYKADFMKDAQTMINAFKGLPSQPKIYLCYPSKAYLTGDGINDDIISKEIIPMIKKLAKKNDLSVIDLHTAMDGMPELFPDRIHPNEKGAQVMAKAVYQSISALK
;
A
#
# COMPACT_ATOMS: atom_id res chain seq x y z
N MET A 1 11.77 -1.28 16.67
CA MET A 1 10.56 -0.48 16.96
C MET A 1 9.48 -1.29 17.66
N LEU A 2 9.14 -2.48 17.19
CA LEU A 2 8.06 -3.31 17.78
C LEU A 2 8.52 -4.26 18.90
N GLY A 3 9.82 -4.40 19.11
CA GLY A 3 10.41 -5.33 20.09
C GLY A 3 10.25 -6.82 19.72
N ASP A 4 10.69 -7.69 20.60
CA ASP A 4 10.77 -9.15 20.37
C ASP A 4 9.39 -9.85 20.42
N SER A 5 8.35 -9.15 20.85
CA SER A 5 6.98 -9.69 20.91
C SER A 5 6.24 -9.65 19.56
N CYS A 6 6.84 -9.06 18.52
CA CYS A 6 6.22 -8.89 17.22
C CYS A 6 7.06 -9.55 16.11
N TRP A 7 6.46 -10.49 15.41
CA TRP A 7 7.07 -11.11 14.25
C TRP A 7 6.61 -10.41 12.97
N VAL A 8 7.52 -9.69 12.31
CA VAL A 8 7.25 -8.94 11.09
C VAL A 8 7.74 -9.73 9.87
N LYS A 9 6.84 -9.94 8.90
CA LYS A 9 7.15 -10.53 7.59
C LYS A 9 6.83 -9.55 6.48
N ASN A 10 7.73 -9.44 5.51
CA ASN A 10 7.51 -8.67 4.28
C ASN A 10 7.13 -9.62 3.15
N PHE A 11 5.94 -9.42 2.60
CA PHE A 11 5.43 -10.13 1.43
C PHE A 11 5.30 -9.19 0.21
N GLY A 12 5.87 -8.00 0.28
CA GLY A 12 5.88 -7.05 -0.84
C GLY A 12 6.70 -7.59 -2.02
N VAL A 13 6.21 -7.32 -3.23
CA VAL A 13 6.90 -7.62 -4.48
C VAL A 13 6.98 -6.33 -5.29
N SER A 14 8.16 -6.03 -5.83
CA SER A 14 8.38 -4.80 -6.61
C SER A 14 7.50 -4.77 -7.87
N ALA A 15 7.12 -3.58 -8.29
CA ALA A 15 6.37 -3.30 -9.51
C ALA A 15 4.91 -3.83 -9.56
N ARG A 16 4.35 -4.30 -8.44
CA ARG A 16 2.99 -4.89 -8.43
C ARG A 16 1.89 -3.85 -8.34
N THR A 17 0.75 -4.20 -8.93
CA THR A 17 -0.47 -3.39 -8.96
C THR A 17 -1.54 -3.94 -8.03
N MET A 18 -2.42 -3.07 -7.53
CA MET A 18 -3.68 -3.43 -6.92
C MET A 18 -4.66 -3.95 -7.97
N LEU A 19 -4.65 -3.33 -9.16
CA LEU A 19 -5.48 -3.71 -10.30
C LEU A 19 -5.14 -5.11 -10.80
N ASN A 20 -6.15 -5.97 -10.91
CA ASN A 20 -6.01 -7.32 -11.47
C ASN A 20 -5.80 -7.32 -13.00
N LYS A 21 -6.14 -6.23 -13.67
CA LYS A 21 -5.87 -6.00 -15.08
C LYS A 21 -4.59 -5.18 -15.32
N GLY A 22 -3.85 -4.85 -14.27
CA GLY A 22 -2.56 -4.19 -14.39
C GLY A 22 -1.49 -5.09 -15.00
N ASP A 23 -0.32 -4.51 -15.27
CA ASP A 23 0.82 -5.23 -15.87
C ASP A 23 1.33 -6.39 -14.99
N HIS A 24 1.30 -6.21 -13.67
CA HIS A 24 1.78 -7.17 -12.68
C HIS A 24 0.87 -7.23 -11.45
N PRO A 25 -0.30 -7.90 -11.52
CA PRO A 25 -1.25 -7.96 -10.40
C PRO A 25 -0.66 -8.66 -9.18
N TYR A 26 -0.71 -8.00 -8.01
CA TYR A 26 -0.17 -8.59 -6.77
C TYR A 26 -0.93 -9.85 -6.35
N MET A 27 -2.23 -9.92 -6.58
CA MET A 27 -3.04 -11.10 -6.23
C MET A 27 -2.68 -12.37 -7.02
N ASN A 28 -1.91 -12.25 -8.11
CA ASN A 28 -1.40 -13.40 -8.86
C ASN A 28 -0.06 -13.92 -8.32
N GLU A 29 0.59 -13.19 -7.39
CA GLU A 29 1.90 -13.55 -6.88
C GLU A 29 1.84 -14.68 -5.84
N PRO A 30 2.85 -15.56 -5.82
CA PRO A 30 3.02 -16.50 -4.72
C PRO A 30 3.12 -15.80 -3.35
N ALA A 31 3.72 -14.62 -3.31
CA ALA A 31 3.84 -13.80 -2.11
C ALA A 31 2.48 -13.44 -1.50
N TYR A 32 1.46 -13.17 -2.32
CA TYR A 32 0.09 -12.93 -1.83
C TYR A 32 -0.49 -14.18 -1.15
N LYS A 33 -0.34 -15.35 -1.77
CA LYS A 33 -0.79 -16.62 -1.20
C LYS A 33 -0.08 -16.91 0.13
N ASN A 34 1.23 -16.66 0.17
CA ASN A 34 2.04 -16.82 1.38
C ASN A 34 1.63 -15.84 2.49
N ALA A 35 1.26 -14.60 2.13
CA ALA A 35 0.75 -13.61 3.08
C ALA A 35 -0.57 -14.06 3.72
N LEU A 36 -1.48 -14.65 2.95
CA LEU A 36 -2.72 -15.23 3.46
C LEU A 36 -2.43 -16.46 4.34
N ALA A 37 -1.56 -17.38 3.90
CA ALA A 37 -1.19 -18.58 4.64
C ALA A 37 -0.46 -18.26 5.95
N PHE A 38 0.24 -17.12 6.03
CA PHE A 38 0.89 -16.66 7.25
C PHE A 38 -0.11 -16.35 8.38
N ASN A 39 -1.37 -16.10 8.04
CA ASN A 39 -2.47 -15.83 8.97
C ASN A 39 -2.13 -14.73 10.00
N PRO A 40 -1.78 -13.51 9.55
CA PRO A 40 -1.26 -12.44 10.41
C PRO A 40 -2.34 -11.88 11.34
N ASN A 41 -1.92 -11.26 12.47
CA ASN A 41 -2.82 -10.47 13.32
C ASN A 41 -2.95 -9.02 12.86
N ILE A 42 -1.95 -8.52 12.12
CA ILE A 42 -1.94 -7.17 11.55
C ILE A 42 -1.50 -7.27 10.08
N VAL A 43 -2.24 -6.59 9.20
CA VAL A 43 -1.91 -6.47 7.78
C VAL A 43 -1.75 -5.01 7.41
N VAL A 44 -0.66 -4.68 6.73
CA VAL A 44 -0.43 -3.35 6.17
C VAL A 44 -0.35 -3.49 4.65
N ILE A 45 -1.31 -2.90 3.93
CA ILE A 45 -1.41 -2.97 2.47
C ILE A 45 -0.94 -1.64 1.87
N LYS A 46 0.17 -1.68 1.12
CA LYS A 46 0.74 -0.54 0.40
C LYS A 46 0.85 -0.90 -1.09
N LEU A 47 -0.20 -0.64 -1.83
CA LEU A 47 -0.30 -0.78 -3.29
C LEU A 47 -0.92 0.49 -3.88
N GLY A 48 -0.84 0.66 -5.19
CA GLY A 48 -1.40 1.81 -5.90
C GLY A 48 -0.36 2.64 -6.66
N THR A 49 0.92 2.59 -6.27
CA THR A 49 1.98 3.34 -6.98
C THR A 49 2.08 2.90 -8.44
N ASN A 50 2.17 1.60 -8.71
CA ASN A 50 2.30 1.08 -10.08
C ASN A 50 0.99 1.16 -10.86
N ASP A 51 -0.13 1.23 -10.18
CA ASP A 51 -1.45 1.45 -10.78
C ASP A 51 -1.51 2.81 -11.48
N SER A 52 -0.76 3.81 -11.02
CA SER A 52 -0.73 5.17 -11.57
C SER A 52 -0.12 5.29 -12.96
N LYS A 53 0.56 4.26 -13.46
CA LYS A 53 1.05 4.23 -14.86
C LYS A 53 -0.13 4.32 -15.81
N SER A 54 -0.03 5.14 -16.87
CA SER A 54 -1.14 5.41 -17.80
C SER A 54 -1.77 4.14 -18.37
N PHE A 55 -0.95 3.16 -18.75
CA PHE A 55 -1.41 1.88 -19.30
C PHE A 55 -2.06 0.94 -18.27
N ASN A 56 -1.85 1.14 -16.97
CA ASN A 56 -2.57 0.46 -15.91
C ASN A 56 -3.84 1.24 -15.53
N TRP A 57 -3.73 2.57 -15.41
CA TRP A 57 -4.81 3.41 -14.93
C TRP A 57 -6.01 3.49 -15.87
N LYS A 58 -5.85 3.09 -17.13
CA LYS A 58 -7.00 2.89 -18.04
C LYS A 58 -8.05 1.92 -17.47
N TYR A 59 -7.67 1.05 -16.53
CA TYR A 59 -8.57 0.11 -15.85
C TYR A 59 -9.07 0.63 -14.48
N LYS A 60 -8.94 1.92 -14.19
CA LYS A 60 -9.27 2.53 -12.89
C LYS A 60 -10.66 2.22 -12.37
N ALA A 61 -11.62 1.93 -13.25
CA ALA A 61 -12.96 1.54 -12.86
C ALA A 61 -13.00 0.24 -11.99
N ASP A 62 -12.01 -0.63 -12.14
CA ASP A 62 -11.91 -1.88 -11.39
C ASP A 62 -11.15 -1.71 -10.05
N PHE A 63 -10.43 -0.62 -9.83
CA PHE A 63 -9.53 -0.43 -8.69
C PHE A 63 -10.23 -0.68 -7.34
N MET A 64 -11.39 -0.08 -7.13
CA MET A 64 -12.15 -0.23 -5.89
C MET A 64 -12.62 -1.67 -5.68
N LYS A 65 -13.02 -2.37 -6.74
CA LYS A 65 -13.47 -3.77 -6.69
C LYS A 65 -12.31 -4.70 -6.37
N ASP A 66 -11.17 -4.52 -7.04
CA ASP A 66 -9.99 -5.37 -6.84
C ASP A 66 -9.41 -5.20 -5.43
N ALA A 67 -9.31 -3.95 -4.96
CA ALA A 67 -8.91 -3.66 -3.59
C ALA A 67 -9.88 -4.26 -2.55
N GLN A 68 -11.20 -4.19 -2.79
CA GLN A 68 -12.19 -4.81 -1.91
C GLN A 68 -12.04 -6.34 -1.88
N THR A 69 -11.71 -6.98 -3.01
CA THR A 69 -11.44 -8.42 -3.07
C THR A 69 -10.27 -8.80 -2.16
N MET A 70 -9.17 -8.05 -2.23
CA MET A 70 -8.00 -8.26 -1.36
C MET A 70 -8.35 -8.05 0.13
N ILE A 71 -9.06 -6.99 0.45
CA ILE A 71 -9.51 -6.71 1.83
C ILE A 71 -10.36 -7.86 2.36
N ASN A 72 -11.31 -8.36 1.55
CA ASN A 72 -12.19 -9.46 1.96
C ASN A 72 -11.42 -10.77 2.19
N ALA A 73 -10.39 -11.04 1.37
CA ALA A 73 -9.55 -12.22 1.55
C ALA A 73 -8.81 -12.18 2.90
N PHE A 74 -8.25 -11.03 3.30
CA PHE A 74 -7.62 -10.88 4.62
C PHE A 74 -8.66 -10.89 5.75
N LYS A 75 -9.83 -10.25 5.60
CA LYS A 75 -10.90 -10.28 6.61
C LYS A 75 -11.44 -11.69 6.87
N GLY A 76 -11.38 -12.58 5.86
CA GLY A 76 -11.82 -13.98 5.96
C GLY A 76 -10.84 -14.91 6.67
N LEU A 77 -9.66 -14.42 7.08
CA LEU A 77 -8.68 -15.25 7.77
C LEU A 77 -9.11 -15.60 9.20
N PRO A 78 -8.75 -16.79 9.72
CA PRO A 78 -9.05 -17.19 11.09
C PRO A 78 -8.53 -16.20 12.16
N SER A 79 -7.39 -15.55 11.89
CA SER A 79 -6.80 -14.53 12.78
C SER A 79 -7.62 -13.25 12.87
N GLN A 80 -8.57 -13.02 11.96
CA GLN A 80 -9.34 -11.77 11.85
C GLN A 80 -8.45 -10.51 11.98
N PRO A 81 -7.48 -10.33 11.08
CA PRO A 81 -6.43 -9.35 11.24
C PRO A 81 -6.96 -7.92 11.25
N LYS A 82 -6.30 -7.07 12.04
CA LYS A 82 -6.44 -5.63 11.88
C LYS A 82 -5.75 -5.20 10.59
N ILE A 83 -6.52 -4.60 9.68
CA ILE A 83 -6.04 -4.20 8.35
C ILE A 83 -5.83 -2.69 8.30
N TYR A 84 -4.68 -2.28 7.81
CA TYR A 84 -4.33 -0.89 7.52
C TYR A 84 -4.13 -0.73 6.02
N LEU A 85 -4.77 0.29 5.44
CA LEU A 85 -4.49 0.71 4.08
C LEU A 85 -3.50 1.87 4.09
N CYS A 86 -2.44 1.79 3.28
CA CYS A 86 -1.54 2.91 3.12
C CYS A 86 -1.96 3.76 1.91
N TYR A 87 -1.88 5.08 2.04
CA TYR A 87 -1.71 5.89 0.84
C TYR A 87 -0.34 5.59 0.26
N PRO A 88 -0.19 5.43 -1.07
CA PRO A 88 1.11 5.28 -1.68
C PRO A 88 2.04 6.43 -1.28
N SER A 89 3.32 6.15 -1.10
CA SER A 89 4.30 7.22 -0.84
C SER A 89 4.32 8.23 -1.99
N LYS A 90 4.70 9.47 -1.69
CA LYS A 90 4.94 10.51 -2.69
C LYS A 90 5.84 9.96 -3.79
N ALA A 91 5.50 10.23 -5.04
CA ALA A 91 6.39 10.07 -6.18
C ALA A 91 6.72 11.45 -6.73
N TYR A 92 7.99 11.69 -7.01
CA TYR A 92 8.47 12.98 -7.51
C TYR A 92 8.56 12.97 -9.05
N LEU A 93 7.61 12.27 -9.67
CA LEU A 93 7.46 12.13 -11.12
C LEU A 93 6.00 12.32 -11.52
N THR A 94 5.83 12.82 -12.73
CA THR A 94 4.56 12.90 -13.46
C THR A 94 4.76 12.43 -14.89
N GLY A 95 3.73 11.97 -15.57
CA GLY A 95 3.79 11.50 -16.96
C GLY A 95 3.21 10.10 -17.14
N ASP A 96 3.63 9.40 -18.19
CA ASP A 96 3.09 8.08 -18.55
C ASP A 96 3.57 6.93 -17.67
N GLY A 97 4.70 7.11 -17.00
CA GLY A 97 5.19 6.19 -15.98
C GLY A 97 4.44 6.34 -14.66
N ILE A 98 5.14 6.16 -13.52
CA ILE A 98 4.58 6.49 -12.20
C ILE A 98 4.19 7.96 -12.18
N ASN A 99 2.96 8.24 -11.75
CA ASN A 99 2.36 9.56 -11.84
C ASN A 99 1.74 9.99 -10.52
N ASP A 100 2.37 10.98 -9.85
CA ASP A 100 1.93 11.46 -8.55
C ASP A 100 0.60 12.23 -8.62
N ASP A 101 0.26 12.84 -9.74
CA ASP A 101 -1.04 13.48 -9.94
C ASP A 101 -2.18 12.45 -9.88
N ILE A 102 -1.98 11.30 -10.52
CA ILE A 102 -2.94 10.19 -10.44
C ILE A 102 -2.99 9.61 -9.03
N ILE A 103 -1.83 9.44 -8.38
CA ILE A 103 -1.77 8.96 -7.00
C ILE A 103 -2.55 9.88 -6.08
N SER A 104 -2.23 11.17 -6.08
CA SER A 104 -2.79 12.14 -5.14
C SER A 104 -4.26 12.49 -5.42
N LYS A 105 -4.61 12.66 -6.70
CA LYS A 105 -5.93 13.16 -7.09
C LYS A 105 -6.98 12.06 -7.31
N GLU A 106 -6.56 10.82 -7.59
CA GLU A 106 -7.49 9.74 -7.92
C GLU A 106 -7.33 8.53 -6.97
N ILE A 107 -6.12 7.96 -6.82
CA ILE A 107 -5.91 6.73 -6.05
C ILE A 107 -6.13 6.96 -4.55
N ILE A 108 -5.54 8.00 -3.97
CA ILE A 108 -5.70 8.33 -2.54
C ILE A 108 -7.17 8.55 -2.16
N PRO A 109 -7.98 9.33 -2.90
CA PRO A 109 -9.41 9.42 -2.65
C PRO A 109 -10.15 8.08 -2.69
N MET A 110 -9.78 7.17 -3.62
CA MET A 110 -10.37 5.83 -3.67
C MET A 110 -9.99 4.98 -2.45
N ILE A 111 -8.73 4.99 -2.03
CA ILE A 111 -8.28 4.28 -0.82
C ILE A 111 -8.98 4.85 0.42
N LYS A 112 -9.11 6.17 0.54
CA LYS A 112 -9.85 6.82 1.62
C LYS A 112 -11.31 6.35 1.68
N LYS A 113 -11.97 6.25 0.53
CA LYS A 113 -13.35 5.76 0.42
C LYS A 113 -13.45 4.29 0.82
N LEU A 114 -12.48 3.45 0.38
CA LEU A 114 -12.40 2.04 0.78
C LEU A 114 -12.21 1.87 2.27
N ALA A 115 -11.30 2.62 2.87
CA ALA A 115 -11.04 2.60 4.30
C ALA A 115 -12.33 2.93 5.09
N LYS A 116 -12.98 4.04 4.73
CA LYS A 116 -14.26 4.43 5.35
C LYS A 116 -15.35 3.36 5.21
N LYS A 117 -15.51 2.78 4.00
CA LYS A 117 -16.52 1.74 3.73
C LYS A 117 -16.31 0.49 4.57
N ASN A 118 -15.06 0.15 4.85
CA ASN A 118 -14.67 -1.10 5.51
C ASN A 118 -14.31 -0.93 6.99
N ASP A 119 -14.41 0.28 7.54
CA ASP A 119 -13.97 0.65 8.90
C ASP A 119 -12.51 0.29 9.15
N LEU A 120 -11.63 0.70 8.21
CA LEU A 120 -10.19 0.43 8.27
C LEU A 120 -9.42 1.71 8.57
N SER A 121 -8.31 1.55 9.29
CA SER A 121 -7.36 2.62 9.53
C SER A 121 -6.52 2.91 8.28
N VAL A 122 -6.13 4.16 8.12
CA VAL A 122 -5.25 4.60 7.02
C VAL A 122 -3.90 5.04 7.59
N ILE A 123 -2.83 4.70 6.89
CA ILE A 123 -1.47 5.20 7.11
C ILE A 123 -1.14 6.13 5.95
N ASP A 124 -1.02 7.42 6.23
CA ASP A 124 -0.71 8.42 5.21
C ASP A 124 0.80 8.50 4.97
N LEU A 125 1.29 7.62 4.08
CA LEU A 125 2.69 7.66 3.65
C LEU A 125 2.95 8.74 2.60
N HIS A 126 1.92 9.24 1.93
CA HIS A 126 2.07 10.30 0.94
C HIS A 126 2.48 11.62 1.60
N THR A 127 1.72 12.05 2.60
CA THR A 127 2.06 13.26 3.38
C THR A 127 3.33 13.05 4.20
N ALA A 128 3.54 11.87 4.79
CA ALA A 128 4.74 11.59 5.59
C ALA A 128 6.05 11.70 4.79
N MET A 129 5.98 11.57 3.46
CA MET A 129 7.14 11.61 2.56
C MET A 129 7.16 12.87 1.68
N ASP A 130 6.19 13.79 1.85
CA ASP A 130 6.15 15.02 1.05
C ASP A 130 7.27 15.99 1.44
N GLY A 131 7.78 16.72 0.46
CA GLY A 131 8.88 17.68 0.68
C GLY A 131 10.28 17.05 0.87
N MET A 132 10.44 15.72 0.63
CA MET A 132 11.70 14.99 0.86
C MET A 132 12.26 14.34 -0.42
N PRO A 133 12.40 15.06 -1.56
CA PRO A 133 12.85 14.47 -2.81
C PRO A 133 14.25 13.85 -2.74
N GLU A 134 15.11 14.32 -1.84
CA GLU A 134 16.47 13.82 -1.61
C GLU A 134 16.47 12.38 -1.04
N LEU A 135 15.34 11.92 -0.50
CA LEU A 135 15.21 10.55 -0.02
C LEU A 135 14.81 9.57 -1.14
N PHE A 136 14.60 10.06 -2.37
CA PHE A 136 14.16 9.28 -3.53
C PHE A 136 15.17 9.40 -4.69
N PRO A 137 16.24 8.59 -4.71
CA PRO A 137 17.29 8.70 -5.73
C PRO A 137 16.80 8.62 -7.17
N ASP A 138 15.78 7.79 -7.43
CA ASP A 138 15.12 7.63 -8.72
C ASP A 138 13.76 8.34 -8.79
N ARG A 139 13.47 9.21 -7.81
CA ARG A 139 12.22 9.94 -7.64
C ARG A 139 10.97 9.09 -7.33
N ILE A 140 11.12 7.77 -7.14
CA ILE A 140 10.03 6.83 -6.88
C ILE A 140 10.31 5.99 -5.63
N HIS A 141 11.50 5.41 -5.55
CA HIS A 141 11.86 4.47 -4.49
C HIS A 141 12.65 5.18 -3.39
N PRO A 142 12.17 5.07 -2.14
CA PRO A 142 12.89 5.66 -1.02
C PRO A 142 14.20 4.91 -0.77
N ASN A 143 15.26 5.67 -0.46
CA ASN A 143 16.52 5.13 0.06
C ASN A 143 16.34 4.64 1.51
N GLU A 144 17.41 4.19 2.16
CA GLU A 144 17.36 3.70 3.53
C GLU A 144 16.75 4.71 4.52
N LYS A 145 17.14 6.00 4.44
CA LYS A 145 16.56 7.04 5.30
C LYS A 145 15.06 7.24 5.04
N GLY A 146 14.65 7.22 3.76
CA GLY A 146 13.24 7.26 3.39
C GLY A 146 12.46 6.04 3.91
N ALA A 147 13.06 4.85 3.83
CA ALA A 147 12.46 3.64 4.39
C ALA A 147 12.29 3.73 5.92
N GLN A 148 13.23 4.38 6.63
CA GLN A 148 13.11 4.63 8.08
C GLN A 148 11.95 5.59 8.39
N VAL A 149 11.75 6.65 7.59
CA VAL A 149 10.58 7.55 7.74
C VAL A 149 9.28 6.78 7.57
N MET A 150 9.18 5.96 6.53
CA MET A 150 7.99 5.11 6.31
C MET A 150 7.76 4.12 7.47
N ALA A 151 8.82 3.46 7.92
CA ALA A 151 8.73 2.52 9.04
C ALA A 151 8.24 3.20 10.33
N LYS A 152 8.69 4.45 10.59
CA LYS A 152 8.23 5.25 11.72
C LYS A 152 6.74 5.60 11.61
N ALA A 153 6.28 6.02 10.44
CA ALA A 153 4.86 6.33 10.22
C ALA A 153 3.97 5.09 10.41
N VAL A 154 4.39 3.93 9.89
CA VAL A 154 3.70 2.66 10.11
C VAL A 154 3.68 2.30 11.60
N TYR A 155 4.83 2.35 12.26
CA TYR A 155 4.95 2.06 13.69
C TYR A 155 4.02 2.92 14.55
N GLN A 156 4.01 4.23 14.32
CA GLN A 156 3.14 5.17 15.05
C GLN A 156 1.65 4.80 14.87
N SER A 157 1.24 4.47 13.65
CA SER A 157 -0.14 4.11 13.34
C SER A 157 -0.59 2.81 14.01
N ILE A 158 0.26 1.79 14.06
CA ILE A 158 -0.09 0.50 14.68
C ILE A 158 0.06 0.50 16.21
N SER A 159 0.90 1.39 16.77
CA SER A 159 1.14 1.49 18.22
C SER A 159 0.14 2.41 18.93
N ALA A 160 -0.51 3.34 18.23
CA ALA A 160 -1.50 4.26 18.79
C ALA A 160 -2.79 3.57 19.32
N LEU A 161 -2.84 2.24 19.24
CA LEU A 161 -4.03 1.42 19.54
C LEU A 161 -3.77 0.40 20.67
N LYS A 162 -2.68 0.64 21.45
CA LYS A 162 -2.44 -0.09 22.71
C LYS A 162 -3.11 0.60 23.86
#